data_f3efa96567cc3e608dcc14791351d2b4
#
_entry.id   f3efa96567cc3e608dcc14791351d2b4
#
_cell.length_a   1.000
_cell.length_b   1.000
_cell.length_c   1.000
_cell.angle_alpha   90.00
_cell.angle_beta   90.00
_cell.angle_gamma   90.00
#
_symmetry.space_group_name_H-M   'P 1'
#
loop_
_entity.id
_entity.type
_entity.pdbx_description
1 polymer ?
#
loop_
_entity_poly.entity_id
_entity_poly.type
_entity_poly.pdbx_seq_one_letter_code
_entity_poly.pdbx_strand_id
1 'polypeptide(L)'
;MTEGNFDYWQHAPADPAIRPTDLAKAARSIVQSPDLALKIELARFTAKAWFGGRLPIGGMSTALPMPDRPGRPARPQLLMPRDMPRRSTGGEKGRFALLHALAHIELNAIDMTWDLIGRFAHRPMPRPFFDNWVQVGLEEAKHFDLLTRRLIDLGGAYGDQPAHDGLWQAAQATGHLITQPSPPCRHKCPI
;
A
#
# COMPACT_ATOMS: atom_id res chain seq x y z
N MET A 1 -25.70 -21.80 -6.93
CA MET A 1 -25.17 -20.75 -6.06
C MET A 1 -24.36 -19.85 -6.96
N THR A 2 -24.97 -18.78 -7.43
CA THR A 2 -24.36 -17.80 -8.34
C THR A 2 -23.39 -16.96 -7.52
N GLU A 3 -22.10 -17.10 -7.77
CA GLU A 3 -21.09 -16.16 -7.32
C GLU A 3 -21.50 -14.76 -7.75
N GLY A 4 -21.90 -13.94 -6.80
CA GLY A 4 -22.21 -12.55 -7.02
C GLY A 4 -20.96 -11.90 -7.57
N ASN A 5 -20.96 -11.60 -8.84
CA ASN A 5 -19.98 -10.79 -9.53
C ASN A 5 -20.03 -9.41 -8.90
N PHE A 6 -19.30 -9.22 -7.81
CA PHE A 6 -19.14 -7.93 -7.16
C PHE A 6 -18.36 -7.06 -8.14
N ASP A 7 -19.08 -6.21 -8.86
CA ASP A 7 -18.52 -5.28 -9.84
C ASP A 7 -17.70 -4.20 -9.09
N TYR A 8 -16.48 -4.58 -8.68
CA TYR A 8 -15.51 -3.72 -7.99
C TYR A 8 -15.09 -2.49 -8.82
N TRP A 9 -15.69 -2.31 -10.01
CA TRP A 9 -15.15 -1.44 -11.04
C TRP A 9 -15.98 -0.18 -11.30
N GLN A 10 -17.09 0.04 -10.59
CA GLN A 10 -18.07 1.07 -10.98
C GLN A 10 -17.72 2.51 -10.54
N HIS A 11 -16.76 2.73 -9.66
CA HIS A 11 -16.53 4.06 -9.13
C HIS A 11 -15.13 4.58 -9.48
N ALA A 12 -15.06 5.51 -10.43
CA ALA A 12 -13.92 6.42 -10.54
C ALA A 12 -14.00 7.40 -9.36
N PRO A 13 -12.85 7.90 -8.82
CA PRO A 13 -12.88 8.96 -7.83
C PRO A 13 -13.81 10.05 -8.29
N ALA A 14 -14.75 10.46 -7.42
CA ALA A 14 -15.80 11.42 -7.75
C ALA A 14 -15.22 12.78 -8.18
N ASP A 15 -14.02 13.12 -7.69
CA ASP A 15 -13.30 14.32 -8.05
C ASP A 15 -12.31 14.06 -9.21
N PRO A 16 -12.55 14.62 -10.42
CA PRO A 16 -11.64 14.50 -11.54
C PRO A 16 -10.25 15.10 -11.28
N ALA A 17 -10.10 16.01 -10.31
CA ALA A 17 -8.80 16.58 -9.92
C ALA A 17 -7.89 15.55 -9.21
N ILE A 18 -8.46 14.46 -8.70
CA ILE A 18 -7.73 13.37 -8.02
C ILE A 18 -7.22 12.33 -9.03
N ARG A 19 -7.56 12.43 -10.32
CA ARG A 19 -7.14 11.45 -11.33
C ARG A 19 -5.66 11.61 -11.67
N PRO A 20 -4.82 10.67 -11.28
CA PRO A 20 -3.39 10.75 -11.60
C PRO A 20 -3.18 10.61 -13.13
N THR A 21 -2.21 11.37 -13.65
CA THR A 21 -1.85 11.36 -15.08
C THR A 21 -0.88 10.26 -15.45
N ASP A 22 -0.22 9.68 -14.44
CA ASP A 22 0.76 8.61 -14.59
C ASP A 22 0.85 7.75 -13.31
N LEU A 23 1.48 6.58 -13.44
CA LEU A 23 1.59 5.60 -12.36
C LEU A 23 2.39 6.14 -11.16
N ALA A 24 3.44 6.95 -11.40
CA ALA A 24 4.25 7.53 -10.34
C ALA A 24 3.43 8.48 -9.45
N LYS A 25 2.65 9.37 -10.07
CA LYS A 25 1.75 10.28 -9.34
C LYS A 25 0.64 9.52 -8.63
N ALA A 26 0.08 8.49 -9.27
CA ALA A 26 -0.92 7.62 -8.65
C ALA A 26 -0.37 6.98 -7.38
N ALA A 27 0.79 6.36 -7.47
CA ALA A 27 1.46 5.72 -6.35
C ALA A 27 1.69 6.70 -5.19
N ARG A 28 2.19 7.90 -5.50
CA ARG A 28 2.37 8.95 -4.50
C ARG A 28 1.07 9.36 -3.83
N SER A 29 0.00 9.59 -4.61
CA SER A 29 -1.31 9.98 -4.07
C SER A 29 -1.89 8.92 -3.15
N ILE A 30 -1.75 7.64 -3.51
CA ILE A 30 -2.20 6.52 -2.68
C ILE A 30 -1.44 6.50 -1.36
N VAL A 31 -0.10 6.59 -1.38
CA VAL A 31 0.71 6.59 -0.16
C VAL A 31 0.39 7.79 0.72
N GLN A 32 0.19 8.98 0.14
CA GLN A 32 -0.08 10.21 0.89
C GLN A 32 -1.49 10.32 1.46
N SER A 33 -2.46 9.55 0.95
CA SER A 33 -3.84 9.64 1.43
C SER A 33 -3.97 9.21 2.90
N PRO A 34 -4.44 10.08 3.82
CA PRO A 34 -4.77 9.69 5.18
C PRO A 34 -6.17 9.08 5.29
N ASP A 35 -7.03 9.31 4.31
CA ASP A 35 -8.36 8.70 4.22
C ASP A 35 -8.23 7.29 3.65
N LEU A 36 -8.63 6.30 4.45
CA LEU A 36 -8.47 4.88 4.10
C LEU A 36 -9.42 4.44 2.99
N ALA A 37 -10.63 4.99 2.93
CA ALA A 37 -11.58 4.69 1.87
C ALA A 37 -11.07 5.23 0.53
N LEU A 38 -10.60 6.47 0.52
CA LEU A 38 -9.99 7.09 -0.65
C LEU A 38 -8.71 6.34 -1.08
N LYS A 39 -7.87 5.91 -0.13
CA LYS A 39 -6.66 5.11 -0.43
C LYS A 39 -6.99 3.83 -1.18
N ILE A 40 -8.00 3.08 -0.73
CA ILE A 40 -8.49 1.86 -1.38
C ILE A 40 -9.04 2.18 -2.77
N GLU A 41 -9.85 3.22 -2.88
CA GLU A 41 -10.47 3.65 -4.14
C GLU A 41 -9.41 4.05 -5.17
N LEU A 42 -8.41 4.85 -4.77
CA LEU A 42 -7.28 5.22 -5.61
C LEU A 42 -6.48 4.00 -6.08
N ALA A 43 -6.20 3.04 -5.21
CA ALA A 43 -5.50 1.82 -5.56
C ALA A 43 -6.28 1.00 -6.62
N ARG A 44 -7.58 0.82 -6.43
CA ARG A 44 -8.46 0.13 -7.38
C ARG A 44 -8.54 0.86 -8.73
N PHE A 45 -8.76 2.17 -8.69
CA PHE A 45 -8.84 2.99 -9.90
C PHE A 45 -7.53 2.95 -10.69
N THR A 46 -6.40 3.09 -9.99
CA THR A 46 -5.06 3.05 -10.60
C THR A 46 -4.80 1.70 -11.26
N ALA A 47 -5.09 0.59 -10.58
CA ALA A 47 -4.93 -0.75 -11.14
C ALA A 47 -5.81 -0.95 -12.39
N LYS A 48 -7.09 -0.52 -12.36
CA LYS A 48 -7.98 -0.57 -13.52
C LYS A 48 -7.44 0.26 -14.69
N ALA A 49 -6.94 1.46 -14.43
CA ALA A 49 -6.39 2.33 -15.46
C ALA A 49 -5.09 1.75 -16.05
N TRP A 50 -4.24 1.17 -15.20
CA TRP A 50 -2.99 0.53 -15.60
C TRP A 50 -3.20 -0.67 -16.49
N PHE A 51 -3.99 -1.65 -16.06
CA PHE A 51 -4.29 -2.86 -16.84
C PHE A 51 -5.12 -2.57 -18.09
N GLY A 52 -5.90 -1.49 -18.06
CA GLY A 52 -6.60 -0.97 -19.25
C GLY A 52 -5.70 -0.20 -20.23
N GLY A 53 -4.39 -0.10 -20.00
CA GLY A 53 -3.44 0.59 -20.88
C GLY A 53 -3.62 2.11 -20.94
N ARG A 54 -4.33 2.71 -19.99
CA ARG A 54 -4.67 4.14 -19.98
C ARG A 54 -3.76 4.98 -19.10
N LEU A 55 -2.86 4.34 -18.35
CA LEU A 55 -1.96 5.01 -17.41
C LEU A 55 -0.51 4.73 -17.81
N PRO A 56 0.27 5.72 -18.25
CA PRO A 56 1.70 5.56 -18.48
C PRO A 56 2.46 5.44 -17.16
N ILE A 57 3.68 4.92 -17.18
CA ILE A 57 4.53 4.81 -15.97
C ILE A 57 4.82 6.18 -15.37
N GLY A 58 5.07 7.17 -16.21
CA GLY A 58 5.51 8.51 -15.83
C GLY A 58 6.83 8.89 -16.51
N GLY A 59 7.09 10.19 -16.60
CA GLY A 59 8.30 10.68 -17.26
C GLY A 59 9.55 10.45 -16.39
N MET A 60 10.63 9.96 -17.01
CA MET A 60 11.94 9.80 -16.33
C MET A 60 12.56 11.14 -15.88
N SER A 61 12.01 12.26 -16.34
CA SER A 61 12.59 13.61 -16.16
C SER A 61 12.32 14.27 -14.82
N THR A 62 11.34 13.81 -14.04
CA THR A 62 11.00 14.42 -12.74
C THR A 62 10.58 13.34 -11.76
N ALA A 63 11.56 12.75 -11.09
CA ALA A 63 11.28 11.92 -9.93
C ALA A 63 10.59 12.79 -8.86
N LEU A 64 9.27 12.65 -8.72
CA LEU A 64 8.57 13.20 -7.57
C LEU A 64 9.03 12.39 -6.36
N PRO A 65 9.64 13.03 -5.34
CA PRO A 65 10.10 12.29 -4.18
C PRO A 65 8.89 11.63 -3.50
N MET A 66 9.01 10.36 -3.19
CA MET A 66 8.01 9.68 -2.37
C MET A 66 8.07 10.24 -0.94
N PRO A 67 6.94 10.27 -0.21
CA PRO A 67 6.92 10.77 1.14
C PRO A 67 7.75 9.88 2.07
N ASP A 68 8.36 10.46 3.10
CA ASP A 68 9.11 9.70 4.11
C ASP A 68 8.18 8.83 4.96
N ARG A 69 6.92 9.23 5.10
CA ARG A 69 5.89 8.47 5.80
C ARG A 69 4.58 8.47 5.02
N PRO A 70 3.81 7.37 5.08
CA PRO A 70 2.50 7.32 4.47
C PRO A 70 1.53 8.23 5.22
N GLY A 71 0.54 8.75 4.50
CA GLY A 71 -0.62 9.37 5.10
C GLY A 71 -1.39 8.33 5.90
N ARG A 72 -1.69 8.66 7.17
CA ARG A 72 -2.40 7.78 8.10
C ARG A 72 -3.51 8.55 8.81
N PRO A 73 -4.64 7.91 9.13
CA PRO A 73 -5.64 8.50 10.00
C PRO A 73 -5.09 8.69 11.41
N ALA A 74 -5.77 9.49 12.24
CA ALA A 74 -5.40 9.72 13.62
C ALA A 74 -5.44 8.43 14.49
N ARG A 75 -6.16 7.42 14.06
CA ARG A 75 -6.24 6.10 14.69
C ARG A 75 -5.90 5.01 13.66
N PRO A 76 -5.29 3.90 14.10
CA PRO A 76 -4.92 3.50 15.47
C PRO A 76 -3.77 4.32 16.06
N GLN A 77 -3.71 4.38 17.39
CA GLN A 77 -2.52 4.85 18.08
C GLN A 77 -1.35 3.92 17.76
N LEU A 78 -0.22 4.49 17.32
CA LEU A 78 0.99 3.72 17.07
C LEU A 78 1.85 3.66 18.33
N LEU A 79 2.14 2.46 18.76
CA LEU A 79 2.98 2.18 19.94
C LEU A 79 4.30 1.52 19.51
N MET A 80 5.31 1.59 20.35
CA MET A 80 6.50 0.77 20.18
C MET A 80 6.14 -0.71 20.36
N PRO A 81 6.78 -1.64 19.65
CA PRO A 81 6.49 -3.08 19.77
C PRO A 81 6.51 -3.60 21.22
N ARG A 82 7.42 -3.08 22.06
CA ARG A 82 7.54 -3.45 23.48
C ARG A 82 6.36 -2.96 24.33
N ASP A 83 5.68 -1.90 23.89
CA ASP A 83 4.59 -1.24 24.63
C ASP A 83 3.21 -1.76 24.17
N MET A 84 3.20 -2.68 23.21
CA MET A 84 1.95 -3.29 22.72
C MET A 84 1.28 -4.12 23.80
N PRO A 85 -0.03 -3.96 24.01
CA PRO A 85 -0.75 -4.75 24.99
C PRO A 85 -0.72 -6.23 24.62
N ARG A 86 -0.63 -7.10 25.63
CA ARG A 86 -0.75 -8.55 25.43
C ARG A 86 -2.13 -8.86 24.87
N ARG A 87 -2.17 -9.55 23.75
CA ARG A 87 -3.44 -9.94 23.12
C ARG A 87 -4.07 -11.09 23.87
N SER A 88 -5.39 -11.04 24.03
CA SER A 88 -6.16 -12.22 24.40
C SER A 88 -6.02 -13.27 23.29
N THR A 89 -5.78 -14.53 23.64
CA THR A 89 -5.61 -15.62 22.68
C THR A 89 -6.91 -16.32 22.29
N GLY A 90 -8.06 -15.94 22.88
CA GLY A 90 -9.33 -16.62 22.66
C GLY A 90 -10.55 -15.71 22.75
N GLY A 91 -11.69 -16.28 22.38
CA GLY A 91 -12.98 -15.59 22.38
C GLY A 91 -13.11 -14.49 21.32
N GLU A 92 -14.18 -13.69 21.43
CA GLU A 92 -14.47 -12.62 20.47
C GLU A 92 -13.45 -11.50 20.52
N LYS A 93 -13.00 -11.12 21.70
CA LYS A 93 -11.99 -10.07 21.89
C LYS A 93 -10.64 -10.45 21.25
N GLY A 94 -10.21 -11.72 21.42
CA GLY A 94 -8.97 -12.20 20.81
C GLY A 94 -9.08 -12.26 19.28
N ARG A 95 -10.22 -12.67 18.75
CA ARG A 95 -10.51 -12.70 17.31
C ARG A 95 -10.49 -11.28 16.71
N PHE A 96 -11.16 -10.33 17.38
CA PHE A 96 -11.15 -8.93 16.97
C PHE A 96 -9.73 -8.36 16.95
N ALA A 97 -8.94 -8.57 18.00
CA ALA A 97 -7.57 -8.09 18.10
C ALA A 97 -6.65 -8.68 17.00
N LEU A 98 -6.85 -9.97 16.65
CA LEU A 98 -6.13 -10.61 15.56
C LEU A 98 -6.48 -9.98 14.22
N LEU A 99 -7.78 -9.85 13.90
CA LEU A 99 -8.23 -9.27 12.63
C LEU A 99 -7.82 -7.80 12.49
N HIS A 100 -7.85 -7.03 13.58
CA HIS A 100 -7.37 -5.66 13.60
C HIS A 100 -5.87 -5.57 13.28
N ALA A 101 -5.07 -6.49 13.84
CA ALA A 101 -3.64 -6.54 13.54
C ALA A 101 -3.36 -6.96 12.10
N LEU A 102 -4.11 -7.93 11.55
CA LEU A 102 -4.01 -8.29 10.14
C LEU A 102 -4.39 -7.10 9.26
N ALA A 103 -5.49 -6.40 9.53
CA ALA A 103 -5.85 -5.20 8.79
C ALA A 103 -4.73 -4.15 8.81
N HIS A 104 -4.02 -3.99 9.94
CA HIS A 104 -2.89 -3.08 10.01
C HIS A 104 -1.69 -3.54 9.16
N ILE A 105 -1.46 -4.85 9.06
CA ILE A 105 -0.44 -5.43 8.16
C ILE A 105 -0.80 -5.13 6.70
N GLU A 106 -2.04 -5.38 6.29
CA GLU A 106 -2.50 -5.12 4.91
C GLU A 106 -2.41 -3.63 4.55
N LEU A 107 -2.76 -2.72 5.48
CA LEU A 107 -2.58 -1.29 5.25
C LEU A 107 -1.11 -0.91 5.04
N ASN A 108 -0.19 -1.51 5.80
CA ASN A 108 1.24 -1.31 5.56
C ASN A 108 1.67 -1.91 4.22
N ALA A 109 1.13 -3.06 3.83
CA ALA A 109 1.42 -3.69 2.54
C ALA A 109 0.97 -2.82 1.36
N ILE A 110 -0.22 -2.19 1.45
CA ILE A 110 -0.67 -1.18 0.48
C ILE A 110 0.38 -0.07 0.35
N ASP A 111 0.74 0.56 1.47
CA ASP A 111 1.66 1.70 1.43
C ASP A 111 3.04 1.31 0.91
N MET A 112 3.60 0.18 1.35
CA MET A 112 4.92 -0.29 0.90
C MET A 112 4.93 -0.65 -0.59
N THR A 113 3.87 -1.27 -1.08
CA THR A 113 3.75 -1.65 -2.49
C THR A 113 3.70 -0.41 -3.39
N TRP A 114 2.85 0.55 -3.05
CA TRP A 114 2.73 1.78 -3.83
C TRP A 114 3.95 2.70 -3.67
N ASP A 115 4.60 2.71 -2.49
CA ASP A 115 5.88 3.40 -2.30
C ASP A 115 6.98 2.83 -3.20
N LEU A 116 7.06 1.50 -3.28
CA LEU A 116 8.00 0.81 -4.18
C LEU A 116 7.72 1.18 -5.66
N ILE A 117 6.47 1.12 -6.11
CA ILE A 117 6.10 1.52 -7.48
C ILE A 117 6.55 2.95 -7.74
N GLY A 118 6.25 3.89 -6.85
CA GLY A 118 6.63 5.30 -7.02
C GLY A 118 8.14 5.52 -7.09
N ARG A 119 8.90 4.83 -6.23
CA ARG A 119 10.37 4.93 -6.21
C ARG A 119 11.03 4.34 -7.45
N PHE A 120 10.44 3.33 -8.06
CA PHE A 120 11.00 2.69 -9.24
C PHE A 120 10.45 3.23 -10.57
N ALA A 121 9.40 4.04 -10.57
CA ALA A 121 8.78 4.58 -11.78
C ALA A 121 9.72 5.42 -12.67
N HIS A 122 10.80 5.97 -12.09
CA HIS A 122 11.82 6.73 -12.84
C HIS A 122 13.03 5.88 -13.29
N ARG A 123 13.02 4.58 -13.00
CA ARG A 123 14.08 3.64 -13.37
C ARG A 123 13.67 2.82 -14.60
N PRO A 124 14.62 2.34 -15.42
CA PRO A 124 14.32 1.52 -16.58
C PRO A 124 13.93 0.10 -16.17
N MET A 125 12.85 -0.04 -15.41
CA MET A 125 12.31 -1.33 -15.01
C MET A 125 11.43 -1.91 -16.12
N PRO A 126 11.44 -3.24 -16.34
CA PRO A 126 10.58 -3.87 -17.33
C PRO A 126 9.10 -3.74 -16.90
N ARG A 127 8.19 -3.62 -17.89
CA ARG A 127 6.76 -3.50 -17.64
C ARG A 127 6.19 -4.58 -16.70
N PRO A 128 6.57 -5.88 -16.83
CA PRO A 128 6.10 -6.92 -15.89
C PRO A 128 6.43 -6.65 -14.42
N PHE A 129 7.48 -5.88 -14.12
CA PHE A 129 7.75 -5.44 -12.74
C PHE A 129 6.58 -4.62 -12.21
N PHE A 130 6.12 -3.63 -12.97
CA PHE A 130 4.99 -2.80 -12.57
C PHE A 130 3.68 -3.57 -12.61
N ASP A 131 3.47 -4.46 -13.59
CA ASP A 131 2.26 -5.30 -13.67
C ASP A 131 2.09 -6.11 -12.38
N ASN A 132 3.15 -6.77 -11.94
CA ASN A 132 3.14 -7.59 -10.72
C ASN A 132 2.87 -6.75 -9.46
N TRP A 133 3.57 -5.62 -9.31
CA TRP A 133 3.40 -4.79 -8.11
C TRP A 133 2.06 -4.05 -8.07
N VAL A 134 1.52 -3.62 -9.21
CA VAL A 134 0.16 -3.06 -9.28
C VAL A 134 -0.88 -4.12 -8.91
N GLN A 135 -0.69 -5.37 -9.34
CA GLN A 135 -1.56 -6.49 -8.95
C GLN A 135 -1.51 -6.72 -7.44
N VAL A 136 -0.32 -6.79 -6.85
CA VAL A 136 -0.15 -6.91 -5.39
C VAL A 136 -0.86 -5.75 -4.67
N GLY A 137 -0.62 -4.50 -5.08
CA GLY A 137 -1.25 -3.35 -4.44
C GLY A 137 -2.78 -3.35 -4.52
N LEU A 138 -3.35 -3.90 -5.59
CA LEU A 138 -4.80 -4.11 -5.72
C LEU A 138 -5.29 -5.19 -4.75
N GLU A 139 -4.58 -6.29 -4.62
CA GLU A 139 -4.94 -7.39 -3.72
C GLU A 139 -4.87 -6.97 -2.26
N GLU A 140 -3.84 -6.25 -1.85
CA GLU A 140 -3.71 -5.73 -0.48
C GLU A 140 -4.83 -4.74 -0.13
N ALA A 141 -5.22 -3.89 -1.08
CA ALA A 141 -6.37 -3.00 -0.90
C ALA A 141 -7.68 -3.78 -0.72
N LYS A 142 -7.85 -4.90 -1.41
CA LYS A 142 -8.99 -5.81 -1.25
C LYS A 142 -8.96 -6.50 0.13
N HIS A 143 -7.79 -7.01 0.54
CA HIS A 143 -7.63 -7.67 1.84
C HIS A 143 -7.96 -6.73 2.98
N PHE A 144 -7.43 -5.51 2.94
CA PHE A 144 -7.72 -4.49 3.94
C PHE A 144 -9.22 -4.16 4.03
N ASP A 145 -9.90 -3.97 2.87
CA ASP A 145 -11.33 -3.71 2.81
C ASP A 145 -12.17 -4.87 3.42
N LEU A 146 -11.80 -6.12 3.12
CA LEU A 146 -12.47 -7.29 3.67
C LEU A 146 -12.30 -7.39 5.19
N LEU A 147 -11.08 -7.15 5.68
CA LEU A 147 -10.79 -7.20 7.12
C LEU A 147 -11.49 -6.07 7.88
N THR A 148 -11.53 -4.86 7.33
CA THR A 148 -12.22 -3.72 7.95
C THR A 148 -13.73 -3.95 8.02
N ARG A 149 -14.34 -4.51 6.99
CA ARG A 149 -15.76 -4.92 7.03
C ARG A 149 -15.99 -5.98 8.09
N ARG A 150 -15.08 -6.96 8.19
CA ARG A 150 -15.21 -8.01 9.21
C ARG A 150 -15.08 -7.48 10.63
N LEU A 151 -14.26 -6.44 10.86
CA LEU A 151 -14.20 -5.75 12.14
C LEU A 151 -15.54 -5.09 12.49
N ILE A 152 -16.21 -4.48 11.52
CA ILE A 152 -17.56 -3.89 11.70
C ILE A 152 -18.58 -4.97 12.07
N ASP A 153 -18.58 -6.11 11.39
CA ASP A 153 -19.45 -7.25 11.73
C ASP A 153 -19.25 -7.76 13.17
N LEU A 154 -18.03 -7.57 13.71
CA LEU A 154 -17.70 -7.92 15.11
C LEU A 154 -17.99 -6.79 16.11
N GLY A 155 -18.66 -5.72 15.67
CA GLY A 155 -19.09 -4.61 16.53
C GLY A 155 -18.01 -3.58 16.84
N GLY A 156 -16.94 -3.49 16.05
CA GLY A 156 -15.90 -2.48 16.20
C GLY A 156 -15.39 -1.96 14.85
N ALA A 157 -14.26 -1.26 14.85
CA ALA A 157 -13.67 -0.68 13.65
C ALA A 157 -12.14 -0.77 13.64
N TYR A 158 -11.56 -0.63 12.46
CA TYR A 158 -10.12 -0.40 12.36
C TYR A 158 -9.76 0.94 13.04
N GLY A 159 -8.80 0.89 13.94
CA GLY A 159 -8.42 2.02 14.80
C GLY A 159 -8.80 1.86 16.27
N ASP A 160 -9.66 0.90 16.61
CA ASP A 160 -10.10 0.67 17.99
C ASP A 160 -9.04 -0.02 18.87
N GLN A 161 -8.05 -0.65 18.27
CA GLN A 161 -6.91 -1.26 18.95
C GLN A 161 -5.62 -0.54 18.55
N PRO A 162 -4.61 -0.45 19.43
CA PRO A 162 -3.31 0.09 19.04
C PRO A 162 -2.61 -0.80 18.02
N ALA A 163 -1.70 -0.21 17.26
CA ALA A 163 -0.85 -0.88 16.30
C ALA A 163 0.61 -0.46 16.47
N HIS A 164 1.53 -1.03 15.72
CA HIS A 164 2.93 -0.62 15.72
C HIS A 164 3.45 -0.40 14.30
N ASP A 165 4.41 0.50 14.16
CA ASP A 165 4.92 0.97 12.86
C ASP A 165 6.14 0.16 12.35
N GLY A 166 6.36 -1.03 12.92
CA GLY A 166 7.57 -1.82 12.68
C GLY A 166 7.82 -2.19 11.22
N LEU A 167 6.75 -2.44 10.44
CA LEU A 167 6.88 -2.76 9.01
C LEU A 167 7.37 -1.55 8.21
N TRP A 168 6.79 -0.36 8.44
CA TRP A 168 7.23 0.85 7.76
C TRP A 168 8.65 1.25 8.15
N GLN A 169 8.99 1.14 9.44
CA GLN A 169 10.36 1.39 9.93
C GLN A 169 11.38 0.46 9.27
N ALA A 170 11.06 -0.82 9.10
CA ALA A 170 11.91 -1.77 8.39
C ALA A 170 12.06 -1.39 6.90
N ALA A 171 10.96 -0.98 6.24
CA ALA A 171 11.00 -0.51 4.86
C ALA A 171 11.86 0.74 4.70
N GLN A 172 11.77 1.71 5.61
CA GLN A 172 12.64 2.89 5.63
C GLN A 172 14.11 2.53 5.80
N ALA A 173 14.43 1.62 6.72
CA ALA A 173 15.81 1.20 6.97
C ALA A 173 16.44 0.50 5.76
N THR A 174 15.64 -0.20 4.95
CA THR A 174 16.09 -0.89 3.72
C THR A 174 15.99 -0.03 2.46
N GLY A 175 15.19 1.02 2.47
CA GLY A 175 14.96 1.91 1.33
C GLY A 175 16.24 2.57 0.80
N HIS A 176 17.19 2.88 1.67
CA HIS A 176 18.50 3.42 1.28
C HIS A 176 19.36 2.42 0.49
N LEU A 177 19.21 1.11 0.74
CA LEU A 177 19.94 0.06 0.01
C LEU A 177 19.44 -0.08 -1.44
N ILE A 178 18.15 0.17 -1.66
CA ILE A 178 17.51 0.04 -2.98
C ILE A 178 17.78 1.28 -3.85
N THR A 179 18.03 2.45 -3.24
CA THR A 179 18.24 3.71 -3.96
C THR A 179 19.70 3.98 -4.33
N GLN A 180 20.67 3.27 -3.74
CA GLN A 180 22.06 3.42 -4.13
C GLN A 180 22.30 2.74 -5.50
N PRO A 181 22.96 3.42 -6.46
CA PRO A 181 23.47 2.73 -7.63
C PRO A 181 24.45 1.66 -7.17
N SER A 182 24.29 0.43 -7.62
CA SER A 182 25.27 -0.63 -7.37
C SER A 182 26.66 -0.09 -7.68
N PRO A 183 27.64 -0.22 -6.77
CA PRO A 183 29.01 0.21 -7.10
C PRO A 183 29.44 -0.53 -8.38
N PRO A 184 30.13 0.15 -9.30
CA PRO A 184 30.58 -0.49 -10.53
C PRO A 184 31.38 -1.73 -10.16
N CYS A 185 31.00 -2.88 -10.77
CA CYS A 185 31.71 -4.14 -10.57
C CYS A 185 33.22 -3.91 -10.85
N ARG A 186 34.00 -3.79 -9.77
CA ARG A 186 35.46 -3.77 -9.86
C ARG A 186 36.00 -5.21 -9.95
N HIS A 187 35.45 -5.99 -10.84
CA HIS A 187 36.12 -7.22 -11.23
C HIS A 187 36.91 -6.94 -12.52
N LYS A 188 38.20 -6.60 -12.33
CA LYS A 188 39.17 -6.91 -13.36
C LYS A 188 39.12 -8.45 -13.53
N CYS A 189 38.49 -8.95 -14.59
CA CYS A 189 38.79 -10.29 -15.08
C CYS A 189 40.30 -10.31 -15.42
N PRO A 190 41.11 -11.16 -14.83
CA PRO A 190 42.41 -11.44 -15.38
C PRO A 190 42.21 -12.24 -16.67
N ILE A 191 42.84 -11.79 -17.72
CA ILE A 191 43.00 -12.51 -19.00
C ILE A 191 43.87 -13.72 -18.78
#